data_7707173a20634e1b4b8196fb54b5a88f
#
_entry.id   7707173a20634e1b4b8196fb54b5a88f
#
_cell.length_a   1.000
_cell.length_b   1.000
_cell.length_c   1.000
_cell.angle_alpha   90.00
_cell.angle_beta   90.00
_cell.angle_gamma   90.00
#
_symmetry.space_group_name_H-M   'P 1'
#
loop_
_entity.id
_entity.type
_entity.pdbx_description
1 polymer ?
#
loop_
_entity_poly.entity_id
_entity_poly.type
_entity_poly.pdbx_seq_one_letter_code
_entity_poly.pdbx_strand_id
1 'polypeptide(L)'
;MSIRDVNGLRSIESRRALPHHHPTSASAVAVRTTRRGPELRRRFRASGLYHLLAVSGQNVALVAGSALLLVWLVGLPRLLGQLAALAAICGYVLAVGAQPSVIRAGVAGALGSLAWLTARAADRWHLLLLGAIVLLAWNPYTLLDAGFQLSFAAVLSIFVLVPRFERFLEGYPLGQSLRLVVAISAACGAATAPIAWLQFHSVQLLTVPANALAAPVVAPLLGLALGAAAIAPFSGSAAAALAWLNGWCAAYLVAVARLVGGLPIAQITSTRLLLVLLAGALLAAAYACPPRWRQS
;
A
#
# COMPACT_ATOMS: atom_id res chain seq x y z
N MET A 1 -12.63 -7.36 59.22
CA MET A 1 -13.09 -6.42 58.21
C MET A 1 -13.67 -7.24 57.06
N SER A 2 -15.02 -7.31 56.99
CA SER A 2 -15.76 -8.34 56.23
C SER A 2 -16.00 -7.87 54.80
N ILE A 3 -15.97 -8.82 53.83
CA ILE A 3 -16.19 -8.64 52.39
C ILE A 3 -17.52 -7.92 52.03
N ARG A 4 -18.40 -7.65 53.01
CA ARG A 4 -19.65 -6.92 52.79
C ARG A 4 -19.51 -5.41 52.64
N ASP A 5 -18.41 -4.81 53.06
CA ASP A 5 -18.23 -3.32 53.03
C ASP A 5 -17.72 -2.82 51.69
N VAL A 6 -17.17 -3.68 50.84
CA VAL A 6 -16.65 -3.29 49.52
C VAL A 6 -17.76 -3.15 48.46
N ASN A 7 -18.89 -3.87 48.64
CA ASN A 7 -20.03 -3.78 47.73
C ASN A 7 -20.93 -2.56 47.95
N GLY A 8 -20.86 -1.96 49.15
CA GLY A 8 -21.62 -0.75 49.46
C GLY A 8 -21.08 0.55 48.80
N LEU A 9 -19.78 0.60 48.53
CA LEU A 9 -19.14 1.77 47.91
C LEU A 9 -19.31 1.78 46.37
N ARG A 10 -19.50 0.64 45.72
CA ARG A 10 -19.78 0.58 44.28
C ARG A 10 -21.20 1.00 43.88
N SER A 11 -22.15 0.97 44.82
CA SER A 11 -23.54 1.35 44.54
C SER A 11 -23.80 2.87 44.67
N ILE A 12 -22.88 3.64 45.23
CA ILE A 12 -23.02 5.10 45.40
C ILE A 12 -22.41 5.86 44.19
N GLU A 13 -21.41 5.31 43.52
CA GLU A 13 -20.82 5.93 42.33
C GLU A 13 -21.69 5.80 41.07
N SER A 14 -22.64 4.86 41.03
CA SER A 14 -23.49 4.64 39.85
C SER A 14 -24.69 5.61 39.75
N ARG A 15 -24.87 6.51 40.70
CA ARG A 15 -26.01 7.46 40.73
C ARG A 15 -25.66 8.93 40.52
N ARG A 16 -24.43 9.26 40.14
CA ARG A 16 -24.18 10.61 39.58
C ARG A 16 -24.61 10.57 38.11
N ALA A 17 -25.89 10.94 37.89
CA ALA A 17 -26.42 11.21 36.55
C ALA A 17 -25.53 12.30 35.91
N LEU A 18 -24.74 11.86 34.93
CA LEU A 18 -24.06 12.78 34.01
C LEU A 18 -25.14 13.60 33.30
N PRO A 19 -25.00 14.91 33.15
CA PRO A 19 -25.93 15.72 32.39
C PRO A 19 -26.06 15.17 30.99
N HIS A 20 -27.28 15.02 30.48
CA HIS A 20 -27.60 14.62 29.12
C HIS A 20 -27.06 15.68 28.14
N HIS A 21 -25.74 15.62 27.82
CA HIS A 21 -25.21 16.32 26.68
C HIS A 21 -25.74 15.61 25.45
N HIS A 22 -26.66 16.21 24.74
CA HIS A 22 -27.00 15.79 23.36
C HIS A 22 -25.68 15.74 22.61
N PRO A 23 -25.32 14.57 22.00
CA PRO A 23 -24.10 14.47 21.24
C PRO A 23 -24.16 15.48 20.10
N THR A 24 -23.25 16.44 20.10
CA THR A 24 -23.09 17.36 18.99
C THR A 24 -22.86 16.54 17.71
N SER A 25 -23.37 17.00 16.59
CA SER A 25 -23.27 16.29 15.29
C SER A 25 -21.84 15.79 14.99
N ALA A 26 -20.83 16.53 15.44
CA ALA A 26 -19.42 16.17 15.34
C ALA A 26 -19.04 14.92 16.17
N SER A 27 -19.55 14.79 17.42
CA SER A 27 -19.28 13.63 18.26
C SER A 27 -20.00 12.37 17.76
N ALA A 28 -21.21 12.50 17.21
CA ALA A 28 -21.93 11.41 16.59
C ALA A 28 -21.24 10.91 15.29
N VAL A 29 -20.65 11.82 14.51
CA VAL A 29 -19.84 11.50 13.33
C VAL A 29 -18.54 10.78 13.76
N ALA A 30 -17.85 11.29 14.78
CA ALA A 30 -16.62 10.67 15.31
C ALA A 30 -16.88 9.26 15.84
N VAL A 31 -17.97 9.02 16.58
CA VAL A 31 -18.34 7.69 17.09
C VAL A 31 -18.75 6.74 15.95
N ARG A 32 -19.41 7.23 14.90
CA ARG A 32 -19.73 6.44 13.71
C ARG A 32 -18.49 6.06 12.90
N THR A 33 -17.51 6.95 12.80
CA THR A 33 -16.24 6.65 12.10
C THR A 33 -15.38 5.66 12.90
N THR A 34 -15.33 5.74 14.21
CA THR A 34 -14.60 4.77 15.05
C THR A 34 -15.22 3.38 15.06
N ARG A 35 -16.55 3.24 15.02
CA ARG A 35 -17.21 1.94 14.90
C ARG A 35 -17.08 1.31 13.51
N ARG A 36 -16.98 2.11 12.45
CA ARG A 36 -16.79 1.63 11.06
C ARG A 36 -15.33 1.32 10.70
N GLY A 37 -14.38 1.78 11.48
CA GLY A 37 -12.95 1.61 11.24
C GLY A 37 -12.50 0.14 11.07
N PRO A 38 -12.85 -0.79 11.97
CA PRO A 38 -12.43 -2.19 11.87
C PRO A 38 -13.03 -2.90 10.66
N GLU A 39 -14.32 -2.66 10.35
CA GLU A 39 -14.96 -3.26 9.19
C GLU A 39 -14.39 -2.73 7.88
N LEU A 40 -14.14 -1.43 7.80
CA LEU A 40 -13.52 -0.83 6.64
C LEU A 40 -12.12 -1.41 6.39
N ARG A 41 -11.29 -1.53 7.44
CA ARG A 41 -9.97 -2.19 7.34
C ARG A 41 -10.09 -3.63 6.86
N ARG A 42 -11.09 -4.38 7.32
CA ARG A 42 -11.35 -5.76 6.86
C ARG A 42 -11.68 -5.78 5.37
N ARG A 43 -12.53 -4.85 4.88
CA ARG A 43 -12.90 -4.74 3.46
C ARG A 43 -11.68 -4.40 2.59
N PHE A 44 -10.85 -3.45 3.02
CA PHE A 44 -9.59 -3.14 2.34
C PHE A 44 -8.62 -4.32 2.32
N ARG A 45 -8.55 -5.09 3.41
CA ARG A 45 -7.72 -6.29 3.45
C ARG A 45 -8.26 -7.38 2.50
N ALA A 46 -9.55 -7.64 2.52
CA ALA A 46 -10.19 -8.63 1.67
C ALA A 46 -10.08 -8.30 0.18
N SER A 47 -10.20 -7.02 -0.19
CA SER A 47 -10.03 -6.57 -1.57
C SER A 47 -8.58 -6.56 -2.07
N GLY A 48 -7.58 -6.72 -1.18
CA GLY A 48 -6.16 -6.58 -1.53
C GLY A 48 -5.67 -5.13 -1.60
N LEU A 49 -6.53 -4.13 -1.33
CA LEU A 49 -6.17 -2.72 -1.33
C LEU A 49 -5.58 -2.21 -0.01
N TYR A 50 -5.33 -3.11 0.95
CA TYR A 50 -4.84 -2.72 2.28
C TYR A 50 -3.50 -1.98 2.23
N HIS A 51 -2.66 -2.30 1.24
CA HIS A 51 -1.39 -1.63 1.02
C HIS A 51 -1.52 -0.14 0.69
N LEU A 52 -2.69 0.32 0.20
CA LEU A 52 -2.98 1.74 -0.03
C LEU A 52 -3.32 2.50 1.26
N LEU A 53 -3.80 1.80 2.31
CA LEU A 53 -4.05 2.39 3.63
C LEU A 53 -2.78 2.42 4.49
N ALA A 54 -1.88 1.49 4.26
CA ALA A 54 -0.60 1.47 4.94
C ALA A 54 0.31 2.56 4.36
N VAL A 55 1.14 3.15 5.20
CA VAL A 55 2.21 4.01 4.70
C VAL A 55 3.16 3.14 3.88
N SER A 56 3.16 3.36 2.58
CA SER A 56 3.83 2.51 1.60
C SER A 56 5.03 3.21 0.96
N GLY A 57 5.89 2.42 0.30
CA GLY A 57 6.97 2.95 -0.51
C GLY A 57 6.51 3.90 -1.63
N GLN A 58 5.27 3.75 -2.10
CA GLN A 58 4.67 4.65 -3.07
C GLN A 58 4.57 6.09 -2.53
N ASN A 59 4.28 6.28 -1.25
CA ASN A 59 4.22 7.60 -0.64
C ASN A 59 5.60 8.26 -0.62
N VAL A 60 6.66 7.50 -0.30
CA VAL A 60 8.05 7.97 -0.34
C VAL A 60 8.42 8.40 -1.76
N ALA A 61 8.08 7.58 -2.77
CA ALA A 61 8.35 7.90 -4.18
C ALA A 61 7.59 9.15 -4.65
N LEU A 62 6.35 9.34 -4.20
CA LEU A 62 5.56 10.53 -4.52
C LEU A 62 6.11 11.79 -3.86
N VAL A 63 6.52 11.71 -2.59
CA VAL A 63 7.13 12.84 -1.88
C VAL A 63 8.44 13.25 -2.56
N ALA A 64 9.30 12.28 -2.88
CA ALA A 64 10.54 12.53 -3.62
C ALA A 64 10.27 13.10 -5.02
N GLY A 65 9.34 12.50 -5.76
CA GLY A 65 8.93 12.95 -7.09
C GLY A 65 8.32 14.34 -7.07
N SER A 66 7.53 14.68 -6.06
CA SER A 66 6.97 16.03 -5.89
C SER A 66 8.06 17.07 -5.63
N ALA A 67 9.07 16.74 -4.82
CA ALA A 67 10.22 17.61 -4.59
C ALA A 67 11.01 17.86 -5.89
N LEU A 68 11.27 16.81 -6.68
CA LEU A 68 11.91 16.92 -7.99
C LEU A 68 11.09 17.77 -8.94
N LEU A 69 9.77 17.56 -9.02
CA LEU A 69 8.87 18.31 -9.87
C LEU A 69 8.84 19.80 -9.49
N LEU A 70 8.76 20.13 -8.20
CA LEU A 70 8.76 21.51 -7.74
C LEU A 70 10.05 22.24 -8.12
N VAL A 71 11.20 21.60 -7.92
CA VAL A 71 12.51 22.15 -8.29
C VAL A 71 12.59 22.36 -9.81
N TRP A 72 12.07 21.42 -10.60
CA TRP A 72 12.01 21.54 -12.05
C TRP A 72 11.08 22.68 -12.52
N LEU A 73 9.90 22.83 -11.91
CA LEU A 73 8.95 23.91 -12.23
C LEU A 73 9.52 25.30 -11.94
N VAL A 74 10.35 25.44 -10.91
CA VAL A 74 11.05 26.70 -10.56
C VAL A 74 12.26 26.94 -11.45
N GLY A 75 12.65 25.99 -12.32
CA GLY A 75 13.77 26.11 -13.23
C GLY A 75 15.15 25.96 -12.57
N LEU A 76 15.20 25.37 -11.36
CA LEU A 76 16.44 25.14 -10.62
C LEU A 76 17.20 23.94 -11.18
N PRO A 77 18.54 23.89 -10.99
CA PRO A 77 19.37 22.81 -11.51
C PRO A 77 19.00 21.45 -10.91
N ARG A 78 19.17 20.40 -11.69
CA ARG A 78 18.83 19.01 -11.32
C ARG A 78 19.52 18.54 -10.02
N LEU A 79 20.71 19.07 -9.72
CA LEU A 79 21.44 18.80 -8.48
C LEU A 79 20.59 19.19 -7.25
N LEU A 80 20.03 20.41 -7.26
CA LEU A 80 19.14 20.86 -6.17
C LEU A 80 17.86 20.02 -6.09
N GLY A 81 17.37 19.51 -7.22
CA GLY A 81 16.25 18.57 -7.24
C GLY A 81 16.56 17.28 -6.50
N GLN A 82 17.73 16.69 -6.71
CA GLN A 82 18.12 15.46 -6.02
C GLN A 82 18.38 15.68 -4.53
N LEU A 83 18.98 16.81 -4.17
CA LEU A 83 19.16 17.18 -2.77
C LEU A 83 17.80 17.42 -2.07
N ALA A 84 16.88 18.09 -2.75
CA ALA A 84 15.52 18.30 -2.25
C ALA A 84 14.77 16.97 -2.11
N ALA A 85 14.91 16.06 -3.05
CA ALA A 85 14.31 14.72 -2.96
C ALA A 85 14.87 13.92 -1.76
N LEU A 86 16.18 13.95 -1.55
CA LEU A 86 16.81 13.32 -0.37
C LEU A 86 16.31 13.94 0.93
N ALA A 87 16.28 15.27 1.02
CA ALA A 87 15.75 15.97 2.19
C ALA A 87 14.26 15.64 2.43
N ALA A 88 13.46 15.57 1.37
CA ALA A 88 12.05 15.22 1.43
C ALA A 88 11.85 13.76 1.91
N ILE A 89 12.66 12.80 1.43
CA ILE A 89 12.65 11.41 1.88
C ILE A 89 12.99 11.35 3.38
N CYS A 90 14.08 11.99 3.81
CA CYS A 90 14.48 12.03 5.21
C CYS A 90 13.40 12.66 6.10
N GLY A 91 12.87 13.81 5.70
CA GLY A 91 11.80 14.49 6.42
C GLY A 91 10.54 13.64 6.54
N TYR A 92 10.16 12.93 5.46
CA TYR A 92 9.01 12.03 5.47
C TYR A 92 9.22 10.84 6.41
N VAL A 93 10.40 10.21 6.38
CA VAL A 93 10.74 9.09 7.27
C VAL A 93 10.68 9.54 8.74
N LEU A 94 11.20 10.72 9.05
CA LEU A 94 11.16 11.27 10.40
C LEU A 94 9.73 11.63 10.85
N ALA A 95 8.93 12.20 9.97
CA ALA A 95 7.56 12.61 10.27
C ALA A 95 6.60 11.43 10.48
N VAL A 96 6.73 10.38 9.68
CA VAL A 96 5.86 9.19 9.73
C VAL A 96 6.32 8.19 10.81
N GLY A 97 7.58 8.28 11.22
CA GLY A 97 8.24 7.34 12.11
C GLY A 97 8.89 6.16 11.39
N ALA A 98 9.70 5.41 12.13
CA ALA A 98 10.54 4.32 11.62
C ALA A 98 9.74 3.04 11.31
N GLN A 99 8.68 3.15 10.51
CA GLN A 99 7.94 1.97 10.04
C GLN A 99 8.80 1.18 9.03
N PRO A 100 8.85 -0.16 9.10
CA PRO A 100 9.72 -0.97 8.24
C PRO A 100 9.51 -0.73 6.73
N SER A 101 8.28 -0.49 6.29
CA SER A 101 7.96 -0.19 4.88
C SER A 101 8.52 1.15 4.43
N VAL A 102 8.48 2.16 5.30
CA VAL A 102 8.97 3.52 5.03
C VAL A 102 10.50 3.55 4.97
N ILE A 103 11.16 2.86 5.94
CA ILE A 103 12.63 2.76 5.97
C ILE A 103 13.13 2.09 4.68
N ARG A 104 12.54 0.97 4.26
CA ARG A 104 12.93 0.28 3.01
C ARG A 104 12.82 1.18 1.80
N ALA A 105 11.69 1.88 1.67
CA ALA A 105 11.47 2.80 0.55
C ALA A 105 12.40 4.02 0.64
N GLY A 106 12.67 4.53 1.84
CA GLY A 106 13.61 5.61 2.09
C GLY A 106 15.03 5.22 1.67
N VAL A 107 15.50 4.04 2.09
CA VAL A 107 16.82 3.50 1.69
C VAL A 107 16.89 3.34 0.17
N ALA A 108 15.89 2.74 -0.47
CA ALA A 108 15.86 2.57 -1.92
C ALA A 108 15.88 3.91 -2.67
N GLY A 109 15.09 4.89 -2.20
CA GLY A 109 15.04 6.24 -2.77
C GLY A 109 16.35 7.01 -2.57
N ALA A 110 16.94 6.91 -1.39
CA ALA A 110 18.24 7.53 -1.09
C ALA A 110 19.35 6.95 -1.95
N LEU A 111 19.42 5.62 -2.09
CA LEU A 111 20.40 4.95 -2.95
C LEU A 111 20.21 5.33 -4.42
N GLY A 112 18.96 5.44 -4.90
CA GLY A 112 18.66 5.90 -6.25
C GLY A 112 19.13 7.33 -6.51
N SER A 113 18.86 8.25 -5.58
CA SER A 113 19.32 9.64 -5.66
C SER A 113 20.85 9.75 -5.59
N LEU A 114 21.48 8.95 -4.71
CA LEU A 114 22.95 8.93 -4.58
C LEU A 114 23.62 8.37 -5.84
N ALA A 115 23.08 7.31 -6.43
CA ALA A 115 23.58 6.76 -7.68
C ALA A 115 23.51 7.79 -8.81
N TRP A 116 22.44 8.57 -8.88
CA TRP A 116 22.33 9.68 -9.83
C TRP A 116 23.37 10.78 -9.56
N LEU A 117 23.56 11.19 -8.28
CA LEU A 117 24.53 12.22 -7.89
C LEU A 117 25.97 11.82 -8.21
N THR A 118 26.29 10.53 -8.13
CA THR A 118 27.63 10.01 -8.43
C THR A 118 27.84 9.68 -9.91
N ALA A 119 26.89 10.01 -10.78
CA ALA A 119 26.89 9.71 -12.22
C ALA A 119 27.16 8.22 -12.53
N ARG A 120 26.88 7.31 -11.61
CA ARG A 120 26.99 5.87 -11.83
C ARG A 120 25.71 5.33 -12.43
N ALA A 121 25.84 4.52 -13.47
CA ALA A 121 24.71 3.78 -14.00
C ALA A 121 24.16 2.87 -12.88
N ALA A 122 22.98 3.25 -12.35
CA ALA A 122 22.34 2.48 -11.30
C ALA A 122 21.63 1.28 -11.93
N ASP A 123 22.28 0.12 -11.92
CA ASP A 123 21.59 -1.12 -12.23
C ASP A 123 20.56 -1.40 -11.11
N ARG A 124 19.32 -1.62 -11.51
CA ARG A 124 18.21 -1.93 -10.61
C ARG A 124 18.49 -3.11 -9.68
N TRP A 125 19.26 -4.11 -10.12
CA TRP A 125 19.66 -5.25 -9.33
C TRP A 125 20.65 -4.87 -8.22
N HIS A 126 21.64 -4.03 -8.54
CA HIS A 126 22.58 -3.51 -7.56
C HIS A 126 21.88 -2.67 -6.49
N LEU A 127 20.93 -1.82 -6.89
CA LEU A 127 20.15 -1.02 -5.92
C LEU A 127 19.29 -1.91 -5.02
N LEU A 128 18.68 -2.96 -5.54
CA LEU A 128 17.89 -3.91 -4.76
C LEU A 128 18.77 -4.66 -3.76
N LEU A 129 19.90 -5.21 -4.21
CA LEU A 129 20.83 -5.96 -3.36
C LEU A 129 21.48 -5.06 -2.31
N LEU A 130 21.93 -3.87 -2.69
CA LEU A 130 22.51 -2.92 -1.75
C LEU A 130 21.51 -2.48 -0.69
N GLY A 131 20.25 -2.25 -1.09
CA GLY A 131 19.15 -1.97 -0.16
C GLY A 131 18.92 -3.12 0.82
N ALA A 132 18.97 -4.38 0.33
CA ALA A 132 18.88 -5.55 1.20
C ALA A 132 20.03 -5.63 2.19
N ILE A 133 21.27 -5.45 1.70
CA ILE A 133 22.48 -5.49 2.54
C ILE A 133 22.43 -4.41 3.64
N VAL A 134 22.09 -3.17 3.30
CA VAL A 134 21.97 -2.08 4.27
C VAL A 134 20.95 -2.40 5.36
N LEU A 135 19.78 -2.91 4.98
CA LEU A 135 18.73 -3.24 5.95
C LEU A 135 19.10 -4.43 6.83
N LEU A 136 19.70 -5.47 6.26
CA LEU A 136 20.12 -6.67 7.00
C LEU A 136 21.36 -6.41 7.88
N ALA A 137 22.28 -5.54 7.45
CA ALA A 137 23.40 -5.11 8.28
C ALA A 137 22.94 -4.30 9.49
N TRP A 138 21.86 -3.51 9.34
CA TRP A 138 21.27 -2.79 10.47
C TRP A 138 20.57 -3.72 11.45
N ASN A 139 19.75 -4.66 10.93
CA ASN A 139 19.06 -5.64 11.75
C ASN A 139 18.84 -6.95 10.97
N PRO A 140 19.61 -8.00 11.23
CA PRO A 140 19.50 -9.27 10.50
C PRO A 140 18.15 -9.98 10.71
N TYR A 141 17.48 -9.76 11.84
CA TYR A 141 16.14 -10.32 12.09
C TYR A 141 15.07 -9.78 11.14
N THR A 142 15.33 -8.67 10.46
CA THR A 142 14.45 -8.13 9.42
C THR A 142 14.17 -9.14 8.29
N LEU A 143 15.06 -10.09 8.05
CA LEU A 143 14.84 -11.17 7.07
C LEU A 143 13.59 -11.99 7.36
N LEU A 144 13.23 -12.18 8.64
CA LEU A 144 12.07 -12.93 9.08
C LEU A 144 10.79 -12.06 9.15
N ASP A 145 10.93 -10.74 9.00
CA ASP A 145 9.79 -9.83 8.98
C ASP A 145 8.96 -9.99 7.70
N ALA A 146 7.66 -10.24 7.86
CA ALA A 146 6.73 -10.40 6.75
C ALA A 146 6.75 -9.21 5.79
N GLY A 147 6.88 -8.00 6.32
CA GLY A 147 6.93 -6.80 5.52
C GLY A 147 8.19 -6.72 4.65
N PHE A 148 9.36 -7.14 5.16
CA PHE A 148 10.59 -7.25 4.37
C PHE A 148 10.40 -8.26 3.23
N GLN A 149 9.96 -9.46 3.56
CA GLN A 149 9.75 -10.53 2.58
C GLN A 149 8.77 -10.13 1.48
N LEU A 150 7.61 -9.57 1.84
CA LEU A 150 6.60 -9.11 0.88
C LEU A 150 7.11 -7.97 0.00
N SER A 151 7.85 -7.02 0.57
CA SER A 151 8.39 -5.89 -0.19
C SER A 151 9.44 -6.33 -1.22
N PHE A 152 10.40 -7.17 -0.80
CA PHE A 152 11.43 -7.65 -1.72
C PHE A 152 10.86 -8.60 -2.77
N ALA A 153 9.92 -9.48 -2.41
CA ALA A 153 9.23 -10.33 -3.36
C ALA A 153 8.45 -9.50 -4.41
N ALA A 154 7.78 -8.43 -3.98
CA ALA A 154 7.07 -7.54 -4.90
C ALA A 154 8.03 -6.84 -5.88
N VAL A 155 9.14 -6.26 -5.39
CA VAL A 155 10.12 -5.59 -6.28
C VAL A 155 10.78 -6.60 -7.23
N LEU A 156 11.14 -7.78 -6.74
CA LEU A 156 11.71 -8.84 -7.55
C LEU A 156 10.72 -9.30 -8.64
N SER A 157 9.43 -9.38 -8.30
CA SER A 157 8.40 -9.74 -9.27
C SER A 157 8.25 -8.69 -10.37
N ILE A 158 8.38 -7.40 -10.03
CA ILE A 158 8.36 -6.31 -11.02
C ILE A 158 9.52 -6.47 -12.01
N PHE A 159 10.70 -6.86 -11.55
CA PHE A 159 11.86 -7.02 -12.44
C PHE A 159 11.78 -8.28 -13.32
N VAL A 160 11.21 -9.37 -12.79
CA VAL A 160 11.26 -10.69 -13.43
C VAL A 160 9.93 -11.07 -14.08
N LEU A 161 8.80 -10.87 -13.38
CA LEU A 161 7.51 -11.36 -13.82
C LEU A 161 6.73 -10.35 -14.67
N VAL A 162 6.78 -9.04 -14.33
CA VAL A 162 6.02 -8.03 -15.08
C VAL A 162 6.33 -8.05 -16.56
N PRO A 163 7.60 -8.10 -17.04
CA PRO A 163 7.87 -8.16 -18.48
C PRO A 163 7.31 -9.43 -19.16
N ARG A 164 7.15 -10.53 -18.41
CA ARG A 164 6.54 -11.76 -18.92
C ARG A 164 5.02 -11.64 -19.01
N PHE A 165 4.39 -11.07 -17.98
CA PHE A 165 2.95 -10.82 -17.98
C PHE A 165 2.54 -9.78 -19.03
N GLU A 166 3.33 -8.72 -19.22
CA GLU A 166 3.07 -7.74 -20.28
C GLU A 166 3.09 -8.39 -21.66
N ARG A 167 4.11 -9.20 -21.96
CA ARG A 167 4.18 -9.96 -23.24
C ARG A 167 3.01 -10.92 -23.42
N PHE A 168 2.56 -11.59 -22.35
CA PHE A 168 1.39 -12.45 -22.39
C PHE A 168 0.09 -11.68 -22.67
N LEU A 169 0.00 -10.43 -22.19
CA LEU A 169 -1.13 -9.55 -22.41
C LEU A 169 -1.04 -8.76 -23.74
N GLU A 170 0.08 -8.86 -24.48
CA GLU A 170 0.20 -8.31 -25.82
C GLU A 170 -0.78 -9.06 -26.76
N GLY A 171 -1.61 -8.32 -27.48
CA GLY A 171 -2.65 -8.89 -28.33
C GLY A 171 -4.06 -8.85 -27.74
N TYR A 172 -4.22 -8.63 -26.45
CA TYR A 172 -5.53 -8.33 -25.88
C TYR A 172 -5.89 -6.84 -26.09
N PRO A 173 -7.18 -6.50 -26.30
CA PRO A 173 -7.62 -5.12 -26.54
C PRO A 173 -7.61 -4.29 -25.24
N LEU A 174 -6.48 -4.26 -24.56
CA LEU A 174 -6.26 -3.49 -23.34
C LEU A 174 -5.38 -2.28 -23.62
N GLY A 175 -5.82 -1.09 -23.18
CA GLY A 175 -4.97 0.09 -23.23
C GLY A 175 -3.67 -0.13 -22.43
N GLN A 176 -2.57 0.48 -22.89
CA GLN A 176 -1.22 0.28 -22.31
C GLN A 176 -1.18 0.47 -20.78
N SER A 177 -1.84 1.51 -20.28
CA SER A 177 -1.87 1.78 -18.83
C SER A 177 -2.60 0.68 -18.04
N LEU A 178 -3.74 0.18 -18.57
CA LEU A 178 -4.48 -0.89 -17.92
C LEU A 178 -3.71 -2.21 -17.97
N ARG A 179 -3.08 -2.52 -19.10
CA ARG A 179 -2.22 -3.70 -19.27
C ARG A 179 -1.09 -3.70 -18.24
N LEU A 180 -0.41 -2.58 -18.06
CA LEU A 180 0.67 -2.43 -17.07
C LEU A 180 0.14 -2.63 -15.63
N VAL A 181 -0.98 -2.03 -15.26
CA VAL A 181 -1.60 -2.20 -13.93
C VAL A 181 -1.97 -3.66 -13.67
N VAL A 182 -2.55 -4.33 -14.65
CA VAL A 182 -2.92 -5.75 -14.56
C VAL A 182 -1.66 -6.62 -14.43
N ALA A 183 -0.63 -6.38 -15.25
CA ALA A 183 0.62 -7.13 -15.22
C ALA A 183 1.33 -6.98 -13.87
N ILE A 184 1.46 -5.76 -13.35
CA ILE A 184 2.05 -5.48 -12.03
C ILE A 184 1.24 -6.17 -10.93
N SER A 185 -0.08 -6.02 -10.93
CA SER A 185 -0.94 -6.58 -9.89
C SER A 185 -0.90 -8.11 -9.87
N ALA A 186 -0.91 -8.75 -11.05
CA ALA A 186 -0.82 -10.19 -11.19
C ALA A 186 0.57 -10.70 -10.75
N ALA A 187 1.64 -10.07 -11.22
CA ALA A 187 3.01 -10.44 -10.90
C ALA A 187 3.29 -10.32 -9.38
N CYS A 188 2.95 -9.17 -8.79
CA CYS A 188 3.11 -8.95 -7.34
C CYS A 188 2.23 -9.90 -6.54
N GLY A 189 0.97 -10.09 -6.94
CA GLY A 189 0.06 -11.03 -6.29
C GLY A 189 0.59 -12.45 -6.29
N ALA A 190 1.07 -12.94 -7.44
CA ALA A 190 1.65 -14.28 -7.56
C ALA A 190 2.90 -14.46 -6.69
N ALA A 191 3.82 -13.49 -6.69
CA ALA A 191 5.05 -13.57 -5.91
C ALA A 191 4.83 -13.44 -4.39
N THR A 192 3.86 -12.64 -3.98
CA THR A 192 3.57 -12.40 -2.55
C THR A 192 2.58 -13.38 -1.95
N ALA A 193 1.78 -14.08 -2.77
CA ALA A 193 0.76 -15.03 -2.29
C ALA A 193 1.31 -16.13 -1.36
N PRO A 194 2.44 -16.82 -1.67
CA PRO A 194 2.97 -17.85 -0.78
C PRO A 194 3.41 -17.26 0.56
N ILE A 195 4.04 -16.09 0.57
CA ILE A 195 4.47 -15.41 1.80
C ILE A 195 3.24 -14.96 2.60
N ALA A 196 2.23 -14.38 1.94
CA ALA A 196 0.99 -13.96 2.58
C ALA A 196 0.25 -15.15 3.19
N TRP A 197 0.27 -16.30 2.53
CA TRP A 197 -0.31 -17.53 3.08
C TRP A 197 0.44 -18.02 4.32
N LEU A 198 1.76 -18.09 4.26
CA LEU A 198 2.60 -18.54 5.39
C LEU A 198 2.49 -17.62 6.60
N GLN A 199 2.42 -16.30 6.37
CA GLN A 199 2.44 -15.31 7.45
C GLN A 199 1.03 -14.94 7.97
N PHE A 200 0.02 -14.92 7.09
CA PHE A 200 -1.32 -14.41 7.43
C PHE A 200 -2.45 -15.41 7.19
N HIS A 201 -2.15 -16.59 6.67
CA HIS A 201 -3.12 -17.65 6.32
C HIS A 201 -4.27 -17.11 5.45
N SER A 202 -3.96 -16.18 4.56
CA SER A 202 -4.95 -15.56 3.69
C SER A 202 -4.34 -15.06 2.39
N VAL A 203 -5.03 -15.32 1.26
CA VAL A 203 -4.66 -14.81 -0.06
C VAL A 203 -5.86 -14.06 -0.64
N GLN A 204 -5.61 -12.87 -1.19
CA GLN A 204 -6.62 -12.05 -1.82
C GLN A 204 -6.67 -12.37 -3.32
N LEU A 205 -7.78 -12.94 -3.79
CA LEU A 205 -7.95 -13.31 -5.21
C LEU A 205 -8.28 -12.13 -6.10
N LEU A 206 -9.04 -11.18 -5.58
CA LEU A 206 -9.56 -10.06 -6.36
C LEU A 206 -8.63 -8.83 -6.33
N THR A 207 -7.35 -9.01 -6.01
CA THR A 207 -6.37 -7.91 -5.98
C THR A 207 -6.21 -7.26 -7.35
N VAL A 208 -6.19 -8.05 -8.44
CA VAL A 208 -6.02 -7.53 -9.80
C VAL A 208 -7.17 -6.61 -10.22
N PRO A 209 -8.44 -7.04 -10.21
CA PRO A 209 -9.54 -6.14 -10.54
C PRO A 209 -9.69 -4.98 -9.54
N ALA A 210 -9.41 -5.19 -8.25
CA ALA A 210 -9.44 -4.12 -7.26
C ALA A 210 -8.41 -3.02 -7.58
N ASN A 211 -7.17 -3.40 -7.90
CA ASN A 211 -6.13 -2.46 -8.29
C ASN A 211 -6.45 -1.75 -9.62
N ALA A 212 -6.99 -2.46 -10.60
CA ALA A 212 -7.40 -1.86 -11.87
C ALA A 212 -8.46 -0.77 -11.67
N LEU A 213 -9.44 -1.02 -10.80
CA LEU A 213 -10.45 -0.03 -10.43
C LEU A 213 -9.89 1.12 -9.58
N ALA A 214 -8.96 0.85 -8.69
CA ALA A 214 -8.36 1.86 -7.81
C ALA A 214 -7.32 2.74 -8.54
N ALA A 215 -6.60 2.20 -9.53
CA ALA A 215 -5.47 2.84 -10.20
C ALA A 215 -5.73 4.30 -10.67
N PRO A 216 -6.86 4.65 -11.31
CA PRO A 216 -7.07 6.01 -11.81
C PRO A 216 -7.18 7.06 -10.71
N VAL A 217 -7.49 6.65 -9.48
CA VAL A 217 -7.76 7.57 -8.37
C VAL A 217 -6.59 7.67 -7.38
N VAL A 218 -5.68 6.69 -7.36
CA VAL A 218 -4.57 6.67 -6.39
C VAL A 218 -3.63 7.85 -6.57
N ALA A 219 -3.24 8.18 -7.80
CA ALA A 219 -2.35 9.31 -8.08
C ALA A 219 -3.00 10.67 -7.76
N PRO A 220 -4.25 10.97 -8.20
CA PRO A 220 -4.99 12.15 -7.77
C PRO A 220 -5.14 12.26 -6.25
N LEU A 221 -5.50 11.17 -5.59
CA LEU A 221 -5.70 11.15 -4.12
C LEU A 221 -4.43 11.61 -3.37
N LEU A 222 -3.27 11.08 -3.76
CA LEU A 222 -2.01 11.44 -3.12
C LEU A 222 -1.54 12.84 -3.54
N GLY A 223 -1.70 13.20 -4.82
CA GLY A 223 -1.34 14.53 -5.34
C GLY A 223 -2.16 15.64 -4.69
N LEU A 224 -3.48 15.47 -4.58
CA LEU A 224 -4.37 16.42 -3.92
C LEU A 224 -4.07 16.56 -2.43
N ALA A 225 -3.75 15.44 -1.75
CA ALA A 225 -3.36 15.47 -0.33
C ALA A 225 -2.06 16.26 -0.11
N LEU A 226 -1.03 16.01 -0.93
CA LEU A 226 0.24 16.74 -0.88
C LEU A 226 0.05 18.21 -1.25
N GLY A 227 -0.73 18.49 -2.29
CA GLY A 227 -1.04 19.87 -2.70
C GLY A 227 -1.79 20.64 -1.62
N ALA A 228 -2.78 20.02 -0.97
CA ALA A 228 -3.49 20.63 0.15
C ALA A 228 -2.55 20.92 1.33
N ALA A 229 -1.66 19.98 1.67
CA ALA A 229 -0.68 20.16 2.73
C ALA A 229 0.33 21.27 2.41
N ALA A 230 0.79 21.37 1.16
CA ALA A 230 1.74 22.41 0.72
C ALA A 230 1.11 23.81 0.69
N ILE A 231 -0.16 23.93 0.33
CA ILE A 231 -0.88 25.20 0.22
C ILE A 231 -1.45 25.68 1.58
N ALA A 232 -1.68 24.76 2.52
CA ALA A 232 -2.29 25.08 3.81
C ALA A 232 -1.63 26.26 4.57
N PRO A 233 -0.29 26.40 4.59
CA PRO A 233 0.34 27.55 5.27
C PRO A 233 0.06 28.90 4.61
N PHE A 234 -0.28 28.93 3.30
CA PHE A 234 -0.47 30.14 2.51
C PHE A 234 -1.96 30.50 2.33
N SER A 235 -2.82 29.50 2.18
CA SER A 235 -4.25 29.71 1.95
C SER A 235 -5.08 28.53 2.49
N GLY A 236 -5.76 28.77 3.60
CA GLY A 236 -6.66 27.79 4.21
C GLY A 236 -7.85 27.44 3.30
N SER A 237 -8.41 28.41 2.56
CA SER A 237 -9.53 28.19 1.64
C SER A 237 -9.14 27.32 0.44
N ALA A 238 -7.98 27.56 -0.16
CA ALA A 238 -7.48 26.74 -1.26
C ALA A 238 -7.14 25.32 -0.80
N ALA A 239 -6.52 25.19 0.37
CA ALA A 239 -6.25 23.87 0.97
C ALA A 239 -7.55 23.11 1.27
N ALA A 240 -8.59 23.78 1.78
CA ALA A 240 -9.90 23.17 2.03
C ALA A 240 -10.59 22.71 0.73
N ALA A 241 -10.48 23.47 -0.37
CA ALA A 241 -11.00 23.08 -1.67
C ALA A 241 -10.31 21.82 -2.21
N LEU A 242 -8.97 21.75 -2.12
CA LEU A 242 -8.22 20.55 -2.50
C LEU A 242 -8.56 19.35 -1.62
N ALA A 243 -8.71 19.56 -0.32
CA ALA A 243 -9.12 18.50 0.62
C ALA A 243 -10.54 18.00 0.33
N TRP A 244 -11.46 18.89 -0.07
CA TRP A 244 -12.80 18.52 -0.50
C TRP A 244 -12.79 17.64 -1.76
N LEU A 245 -12.03 18.02 -2.79
CA LEU A 245 -11.83 17.19 -3.99
C LEU A 245 -11.21 15.83 -3.63
N ASN A 246 -10.21 15.84 -2.74
CA ASN A 246 -9.58 14.61 -2.27
C ASN A 246 -10.57 13.68 -1.54
N GLY A 247 -11.56 14.27 -0.86
CA GLY A 247 -12.67 13.53 -0.23
C GLY A 247 -13.45 12.66 -1.21
N TRP A 248 -13.69 13.13 -2.44
CA TRP A 248 -14.34 12.34 -3.50
C TRP A 248 -13.48 11.18 -3.97
N CYS A 249 -12.17 11.41 -4.14
CA CYS A 249 -11.23 10.35 -4.47
C CYS A 249 -11.20 9.26 -3.37
N ALA A 250 -11.16 9.68 -2.11
CA ALA A 250 -11.21 8.77 -0.98
C ALA A 250 -12.53 8.00 -0.89
N ALA A 251 -13.67 8.66 -1.13
CA ALA A 251 -14.98 8.03 -1.15
C ALA A 251 -15.08 6.96 -2.25
N TYR A 252 -14.58 7.26 -3.45
CA TYR A 252 -14.49 6.28 -4.55
C TYR A 252 -13.65 5.06 -4.14
N LEU A 253 -12.47 5.26 -3.57
CA LEU A 253 -11.59 4.17 -3.14
C LEU A 253 -12.25 3.29 -2.07
N VAL A 254 -12.99 3.91 -1.13
CA VAL A 254 -13.79 3.20 -0.13
C VAL A 254 -14.92 2.40 -0.80
N ALA A 255 -15.58 2.95 -1.82
CA ALA A 255 -16.62 2.25 -2.58
C ALA A 255 -16.06 1.01 -3.29
N VAL A 256 -14.91 1.13 -3.96
CA VAL A 256 -14.20 0.00 -4.59
C VAL A 256 -13.85 -1.08 -3.56
N ALA A 257 -13.27 -0.67 -2.42
CA ALA A 257 -12.91 -1.61 -1.36
C ALA A 257 -14.14 -2.34 -0.76
N ARG A 258 -15.28 -1.65 -0.64
CA ARG A 258 -16.53 -2.26 -0.17
C ARG A 258 -17.12 -3.21 -1.21
N LEU A 259 -17.12 -2.83 -2.47
CA LEU A 259 -17.64 -3.62 -3.57
C LEU A 259 -16.85 -4.94 -3.68
N VAL A 260 -15.55 -4.83 -3.89
CA VAL A 260 -14.67 -5.98 -4.11
C VAL A 260 -14.48 -6.79 -2.83
N GLY A 261 -14.16 -6.14 -1.70
CA GLY A 261 -13.96 -6.80 -0.41
C GLY A 261 -15.24 -7.32 0.25
N GLY A 262 -16.41 -7.04 -0.34
CA GLY A 262 -17.71 -7.59 0.05
C GLY A 262 -18.02 -8.95 -0.56
N LEU A 263 -17.32 -9.33 -1.63
CA LEU A 263 -17.56 -10.59 -2.31
C LEU A 263 -17.03 -11.77 -1.50
N PRO A 264 -17.75 -12.90 -1.43
CA PRO A 264 -17.35 -14.07 -0.64
C PRO A 264 -16.05 -14.69 -1.15
N ILE A 265 -15.72 -14.52 -2.43
CA ILE A 265 -14.50 -15.04 -3.08
C ILE A 265 -13.30 -14.07 -2.98
N ALA A 266 -13.48 -12.89 -2.36
CA ALA A 266 -12.42 -11.87 -2.32
C ALA A 266 -11.16 -12.35 -1.61
N GLN A 267 -11.32 -13.21 -0.60
CA GLN A 267 -10.23 -13.72 0.21
C GLN A 267 -10.37 -15.21 0.44
N ILE A 268 -9.28 -15.96 0.22
CA ILE A 268 -9.19 -17.36 0.58
C ILE A 268 -8.51 -17.48 1.94
N THR A 269 -9.18 -18.17 2.87
CA THR A 269 -8.65 -18.51 4.20
C THR A 269 -8.63 -20.03 4.42
N SER A 270 -9.22 -20.80 3.50
CA SER A 270 -9.29 -22.26 3.58
C SER A 270 -8.15 -22.93 2.80
N THR A 271 -7.35 -23.73 3.49
CA THR A 271 -6.26 -24.50 2.87
C THR A 271 -6.78 -25.45 1.77
N ARG A 272 -7.95 -26.05 1.99
CA ARG A 272 -8.56 -26.96 0.99
C ARG A 272 -8.88 -26.22 -0.31
N LEU A 273 -9.49 -25.05 -0.22
CA LEU A 273 -9.83 -24.24 -1.39
C LEU A 273 -8.57 -23.76 -2.11
N LEU A 274 -7.52 -23.34 -1.36
CA LEU A 274 -6.24 -22.99 -1.95
C LEU A 274 -5.60 -24.13 -2.73
N LEU A 275 -5.57 -25.32 -2.15
CA LEU A 275 -5.02 -26.52 -2.82
C LEU A 275 -5.80 -26.89 -4.07
N VAL A 276 -7.13 -26.81 -4.05
CA VAL A 276 -7.98 -27.06 -5.22
C VAL A 276 -7.68 -26.06 -6.32
N LEU A 277 -7.55 -24.78 -5.99
CA LEU A 277 -7.23 -23.74 -6.99
C LEU A 277 -5.82 -23.89 -7.52
N LEU A 278 -4.84 -24.23 -6.71
CA LEU A 278 -3.47 -24.50 -7.16
C LEU A 278 -3.42 -25.73 -8.06
N ALA A 279 -4.09 -26.82 -7.71
CA ALA A 279 -4.19 -28.01 -8.53
C ALA A 279 -4.87 -27.72 -9.87
N GLY A 280 -5.98 -26.96 -9.85
CA GLY A 280 -6.67 -26.52 -11.06
C GLY A 280 -5.79 -25.64 -11.95
N ALA A 281 -5.04 -24.71 -11.37
CA ALA A 281 -4.11 -23.84 -12.10
C ALA A 281 -2.95 -24.63 -12.71
N LEU A 282 -2.40 -25.62 -12.00
CA LEU A 282 -1.35 -26.51 -12.51
C LEU A 282 -1.86 -27.40 -13.65
N LEU A 283 -3.06 -27.95 -13.53
CA LEU A 283 -3.69 -28.73 -14.60
C LEU A 283 -3.97 -27.87 -15.83
N ALA A 284 -4.49 -26.66 -15.64
CA ALA A 284 -4.71 -25.73 -16.74
C ALA A 284 -3.39 -25.33 -17.42
N ALA A 285 -2.31 -25.08 -16.67
CA ALA A 285 -1.00 -24.79 -17.21
C ALA A 285 -0.40 -26.00 -17.97
N ALA A 286 -0.56 -27.22 -17.44
CA ALA A 286 -0.13 -28.44 -18.11
C ALA A 286 -0.91 -28.71 -19.41
N TYR A 287 -2.19 -28.36 -19.43
CA TYR A 287 -3.01 -28.46 -20.64
C TYR A 287 -2.64 -27.41 -21.69
N ALA A 288 -2.39 -26.17 -21.26
CA ALA A 288 -2.05 -25.05 -22.15
C ALA A 288 -0.61 -25.11 -22.68
N CYS A 289 0.32 -25.79 -21.97
CA CYS A 289 1.68 -26.03 -22.40
C CYS A 289 1.91 -27.54 -22.67
N PRO A 290 1.49 -28.08 -23.81
CA PRO A 290 1.75 -29.49 -24.11
C PRO A 290 3.26 -29.73 -24.14
N PRO A 291 3.73 -30.81 -23.51
CA PRO A 291 5.15 -31.12 -23.48
C PRO A 291 5.72 -31.29 -24.90
N ARG A 292 6.90 -30.70 -25.12
CA ARG A 292 7.58 -30.65 -26.46
C ARG A 292 7.74 -32.00 -27.15
N TRP A 293 7.68 -33.11 -26.43
CA TRP A 293 7.76 -34.47 -27.02
C TRP A 293 6.50 -34.90 -27.80
N ARG A 294 5.40 -34.14 -27.74
CA ARG A 294 4.22 -34.39 -28.60
C ARG A 294 4.28 -33.70 -29.97
N GLN A 295 5.34 -32.95 -30.25
CA GLN A 295 5.53 -32.21 -31.51
C GLN A 295 6.60 -32.84 -32.42
N SER A 296 7.14 -34.01 -32.05
CA SER A 296 8.08 -34.83 -32.87
C SER A 296 7.36 -35.96 -33.58
#